data_0e58386932917f76d10c6456d7396e3e
#
_entry.id   0e58386932917f76d10c6456d7396e3e
#
_cell.length_a   1.000
_cell.length_b   1.000
_cell.length_c   1.000
_cell.angle_alpha   90.00
_cell.angle_beta   90.00
_cell.angle_gamma   90.00
#
_symmetry.space_group_name_H-M   'P 1'
#
loop_
_entity.id
_entity.type
_entity.pdbx_description
1 polymer ?
#
loop_
_entity_poly.entity_id
_entity_poly.type
_entity_poly.pdbx_seq_one_letter_code
_entity_poly.pdbx_strand_id
1 'polypeptide(L)'
;EKAGLVGIAIEKLPRKLSSAQSMDEMTSQNSVMGYKAAITAADAYGSFLPMMTTAAGTIRPAKALVLGAGIAGLQAIGTLKRLGAVVTAYDVRPASQGEVESLGAKFLDLGLDFSKGQGEGGYARALSAEEQAQQQAAVDEKAAGFDIIITTAKVPGRKPPVLLTAAGV
;
A
#
# COMPACT_ATOMS: atom_id res chain seq x y z
N GLU A 1 7.78 21.81 -26.25
CA GLU A 1 7.69 23.12 -26.95
C GLU A 1 8.84 23.33 -27.93
N LYS A 2 10.11 22.97 -27.59
CA LYS A 2 11.25 23.13 -28.50
C LYS A 2 11.18 22.26 -29.78
N ALA A 3 10.37 21.21 -29.80
CA ALA A 3 10.19 20.30 -30.94
C ALA A 3 8.90 20.59 -31.75
N GLY A 4 8.14 21.64 -31.44
CA GLY A 4 6.87 21.95 -32.08
C GLY A 4 5.74 20.95 -31.83
N LEU A 5 5.89 20.08 -30.81
CA LEU A 5 4.90 19.10 -30.42
C LEU A 5 3.97 19.64 -29.34
N VAL A 6 2.70 19.23 -29.38
CA VAL A 6 1.73 19.47 -28.31
C VAL A 6 1.69 18.23 -27.42
N GLY A 7 2.12 18.36 -26.17
CA GLY A 7 2.06 17.29 -25.17
C GLY A 7 0.87 17.51 -24.23
N ILE A 8 0.05 16.48 -24.03
CA ILE A 8 -1.05 16.46 -23.07
C ILE A 8 -0.71 15.49 -21.95
N ALA A 9 -0.50 16.02 -20.73
CA ALA A 9 -0.16 15.25 -19.55
C ALA A 9 -1.45 14.75 -18.86
N ILE A 10 -1.93 13.58 -19.23
CA ILE A 10 -3.18 13.00 -18.67
C ILE A 10 -3.07 12.66 -17.19
N GLU A 11 -1.86 12.39 -16.68
CA GLU A 11 -1.58 12.18 -15.26
C GLU A 11 -1.78 13.44 -14.39
N LYS A 12 -1.94 14.62 -15.03
CA LYS A 12 -2.21 15.89 -14.34
C LYS A 12 -3.69 16.25 -14.28
N LEU A 13 -4.57 15.39 -14.74
CA LEU A 13 -6.01 15.60 -14.62
C LEU A 13 -6.40 15.77 -13.14
N PRO A 14 -7.28 16.74 -12.80
CA PRO A 14 -7.69 16.99 -11.42
C PRO A 14 -8.52 15.84 -10.88
N ARG A 15 -7.93 14.99 -10.04
CA ARG A 15 -8.57 13.78 -9.45
C ARG A 15 -9.80 14.07 -8.60
N LYS A 16 -9.91 15.29 -8.04
CA LYS A 16 -11.06 15.70 -7.22
C LYS A 16 -12.20 16.31 -8.03
N LEU A 17 -12.02 16.52 -9.32
CA LEU A 17 -13.05 17.05 -10.18
C LEU A 17 -13.93 15.90 -10.69
N SER A 18 -15.20 15.88 -10.27
CA SER A 18 -16.13 14.77 -10.58
C SER A 18 -16.29 14.52 -12.08
N SER A 19 -16.27 15.58 -12.90
CA SER A 19 -16.34 15.46 -14.36
C SER A 19 -15.08 14.84 -14.99
N ALA A 20 -13.94 14.85 -14.30
CA ALA A 20 -12.69 14.28 -14.78
C ALA A 20 -12.39 12.88 -14.21
N GLN A 21 -13.16 12.39 -13.23
CA GLN A 21 -12.90 11.11 -12.57
C GLN A 21 -12.94 9.91 -13.54
N SER A 22 -13.79 9.93 -14.54
CA SER A 22 -13.83 8.89 -15.57
C SER A 22 -12.58 8.84 -16.46
N MET A 23 -11.78 9.90 -16.44
CA MET A 23 -10.52 10.04 -17.18
C MET A 23 -9.29 9.91 -16.27
N ASP A 24 -9.46 9.52 -15.01
CA ASP A 24 -8.38 9.36 -14.05
C ASP A 24 -7.55 8.10 -14.36
N GLU A 25 -6.59 8.27 -15.26
CA GLU A 25 -5.64 7.25 -15.67
C GLU A 25 -4.81 6.77 -14.48
N MET A 26 -4.38 7.67 -13.60
CA MET A 26 -3.57 7.34 -12.42
C MET A 26 -4.29 6.35 -11.50
N THR A 27 -5.59 6.53 -11.26
CA THR A 27 -6.39 5.59 -10.47
C THR A 27 -6.50 4.24 -11.16
N SER A 28 -6.78 4.24 -12.47
CA SER A 28 -6.88 3.01 -13.27
C SER A 28 -5.59 2.20 -13.21
N GLN A 29 -4.46 2.82 -13.52
CA GLN A 29 -3.15 2.14 -13.53
C GLN A 29 -2.69 1.70 -12.13
N ASN A 30 -2.92 2.50 -11.11
CA ASN A 30 -2.59 2.12 -9.74
C ASN A 30 -3.44 0.94 -9.24
N SER A 31 -4.70 0.83 -9.66
CA SER A 31 -5.54 -0.34 -9.36
C SER A 31 -4.97 -1.61 -10.00
N VAL A 32 -4.60 -1.56 -11.27
CA VAL A 32 -3.94 -2.68 -11.96
C VAL A 32 -2.64 -3.08 -11.26
N MET A 33 -1.82 -2.09 -10.89
CA MET A 33 -0.55 -2.30 -10.18
C MET A 33 -0.77 -3.02 -8.85
N GLY A 34 -1.72 -2.56 -8.03
CA GLY A 34 -2.03 -3.16 -6.73
C GLY A 34 -2.57 -4.59 -6.86
N TYR A 35 -3.45 -4.83 -7.83
CA TYR A 35 -3.95 -6.17 -8.15
C TYR A 35 -2.80 -7.10 -8.54
N LYS A 36 -1.96 -6.67 -9.50
CA LYS A 36 -0.84 -7.50 -9.99
C LYS A 36 0.19 -7.77 -8.90
N ALA A 37 0.49 -6.79 -8.04
CA ALA A 37 1.40 -6.98 -6.91
C ALA A 37 0.89 -8.08 -5.97
N ALA A 38 -0.39 -8.08 -5.63
CA ALA A 38 -0.98 -9.11 -4.79
C ALA A 38 -0.91 -10.52 -5.43
N ILE A 39 -1.22 -10.63 -6.72
CA ILE A 39 -1.16 -11.91 -7.44
C ILE A 39 0.29 -12.40 -7.55
N THR A 40 1.25 -11.52 -7.84
CA THR A 40 2.68 -11.88 -7.91
C THR A 40 3.19 -12.35 -6.55
N ALA A 41 2.81 -11.68 -5.47
CA ALA A 41 3.18 -12.08 -4.11
C ALA A 41 2.55 -13.44 -3.74
N ALA A 42 1.31 -13.69 -4.13
CA ALA A 42 0.62 -14.96 -3.91
C ALA A 42 1.29 -16.11 -4.67
N ASP A 43 1.72 -15.88 -5.91
CA ASP A 43 2.43 -16.86 -6.74
C ASP A 43 3.82 -17.19 -6.16
N ALA A 44 4.52 -16.17 -5.66
CA ALA A 44 5.84 -16.33 -5.05
C ALA A 44 5.80 -16.97 -3.64
N TYR A 45 4.67 -16.90 -2.95
CA TYR A 45 4.51 -17.45 -1.61
C TYR A 45 4.31 -18.97 -1.67
N GLY A 46 5.27 -19.73 -1.27
CA GLY A 46 5.29 -21.20 -1.39
C GLY A 46 4.28 -21.98 -0.52
N SER A 47 3.18 -21.35 -0.04
CA SER A 47 2.15 -21.96 0.78
C SER A 47 0.75 -21.41 0.47
N PHE A 48 -0.26 -21.81 1.24
CA PHE A 48 -1.65 -21.35 1.05
C PHE A 48 -1.87 -19.97 1.67
N LEU A 49 -2.61 -19.11 0.96
CA LEU A 49 -3.03 -17.83 1.53
C LEU A 49 -4.18 -18.00 2.52
N PRO A 50 -5.23 -18.80 2.25
CA PRO A 50 -6.29 -19.05 3.21
C PRO A 50 -5.88 -20.11 4.23
N MET A 51 -6.63 -20.17 5.34
CA MET A 51 -6.55 -21.31 6.23
C MET A 51 -7.03 -22.57 5.50
N MET A 52 -6.24 -23.63 5.58
CA MET A 52 -6.58 -24.93 5.00
C MET A 52 -6.61 -25.98 6.10
N THR A 53 -7.71 -26.72 6.21
CA THR A 53 -7.86 -27.81 7.18
C THR A 53 -8.15 -29.10 6.44
N THR A 54 -7.36 -30.12 6.71
CA THR A 54 -7.50 -31.48 6.18
C THR A 54 -7.38 -32.50 7.30
N ALA A 55 -7.64 -33.76 7.01
CA ALA A 55 -7.39 -34.86 7.96
C ALA A 55 -5.91 -34.96 8.41
N ALA A 56 -4.98 -34.43 7.59
CA ALA A 56 -3.55 -34.39 7.91
C ALA A 56 -3.14 -33.21 8.82
N GLY A 57 -4.06 -32.26 9.08
CA GLY A 57 -3.81 -31.10 9.94
C GLY A 57 -4.32 -29.79 9.37
N THR A 58 -3.97 -28.69 10.04
CA THR A 58 -4.38 -27.33 9.68
C THR A 58 -3.16 -26.49 9.34
N ILE A 59 -3.22 -25.81 8.19
CA ILE A 59 -2.25 -24.79 7.77
C ILE A 59 -2.86 -23.44 8.10
N ARG A 60 -2.11 -22.58 8.82
CA ARG A 60 -2.54 -21.22 9.14
C ARG A 60 -2.63 -20.36 7.87
N PRO A 61 -3.49 -19.34 7.86
CA PRO A 61 -3.51 -18.39 6.74
C PRO A 61 -2.23 -17.55 6.70
N ALA A 62 -1.83 -17.16 5.50
CA ALA A 62 -0.73 -16.24 5.30
C ALA A 62 -1.03 -14.88 5.95
N LYS A 63 -0.03 -14.29 6.60
CA LYS A 63 -0.08 -12.92 7.14
C LYS A 63 0.57 -11.98 6.14
N ALA A 64 -0.18 -11.03 5.63
CA ALA A 64 0.32 -10.04 4.68
C ALA A 64 0.34 -8.63 5.28
N LEU A 65 1.43 -7.90 5.05
CA LEU A 65 1.58 -6.50 5.40
C LEU A 65 1.59 -5.66 4.12
N VAL A 66 0.74 -4.64 4.06
CA VAL A 66 0.71 -3.67 2.96
C VAL A 66 1.13 -2.31 3.49
N LEU A 67 2.26 -1.80 3.01
CA LEU A 67 2.80 -0.50 3.38
C LEU A 67 2.41 0.55 2.34
N GLY A 68 1.50 1.43 2.72
CA GLY A 68 0.81 2.40 1.89
C GLY A 68 -0.62 1.95 1.55
N ALA A 69 -1.60 2.75 1.96
CA ALA A 69 -3.03 2.52 1.73
C ALA A 69 -3.61 3.54 0.73
N GLY A 70 -2.86 3.86 -0.32
CA GLY A 70 -3.37 4.55 -1.50
C GLY A 70 -4.14 3.58 -2.41
N ILE A 71 -4.50 4.00 -3.61
CA ILE A 71 -5.27 3.20 -4.57
C ILE A 71 -4.66 1.83 -4.81
N ALA A 72 -3.35 1.76 -5.07
CA ALA A 72 -2.65 0.49 -5.27
C ALA A 72 -2.66 -0.37 -4.01
N GLY A 73 -2.42 0.22 -2.84
CA GLY A 73 -2.43 -0.48 -1.56
C GLY A 73 -3.80 -1.04 -1.23
N LEU A 74 -4.85 -0.24 -1.33
CA LEU A 74 -6.24 -0.68 -1.08
C LEU A 74 -6.65 -1.80 -2.05
N GLN A 75 -6.24 -1.71 -3.32
CA GLN A 75 -6.49 -2.79 -4.27
C GLN A 75 -5.73 -4.07 -3.91
N ALA A 76 -4.47 -3.97 -3.49
CA ALA A 76 -3.69 -5.12 -3.03
C ALA A 76 -4.32 -5.75 -1.78
N ILE A 77 -4.73 -4.93 -0.79
CA ILE A 77 -5.44 -5.37 0.41
C ILE A 77 -6.70 -6.16 0.03
N GLY A 78 -7.57 -5.57 -0.80
CA GLY A 78 -8.81 -6.22 -1.22
C GLY A 78 -8.58 -7.53 -1.97
N THR A 79 -7.53 -7.60 -2.79
CA THR A 79 -7.16 -8.81 -3.52
C THR A 79 -6.65 -9.91 -2.57
N LEU A 80 -5.69 -9.59 -1.69
CA LEU A 80 -5.16 -10.54 -0.71
C LEU A 80 -6.23 -11.06 0.26
N LYS A 81 -7.16 -10.19 0.68
CA LYS A 81 -8.32 -10.57 1.50
C LYS A 81 -9.21 -11.58 0.78
N ARG A 82 -9.51 -11.38 -0.51
CA ARG A 82 -10.30 -12.32 -1.32
C ARG A 82 -9.58 -13.64 -1.54
N LEU A 83 -8.25 -13.64 -1.57
CA LEU A 83 -7.44 -14.85 -1.61
C LEU A 83 -7.33 -15.57 -0.25
N GLY A 84 -7.86 -14.98 0.82
CA GLY A 84 -7.97 -15.58 2.14
C GLY A 84 -6.82 -15.28 3.11
N ALA A 85 -5.91 -14.38 2.76
CA ALA A 85 -4.85 -13.93 3.66
C ALA A 85 -5.40 -13.09 4.82
N VAL A 86 -4.69 -13.11 5.95
CA VAL A 86 -4.87 -12.17 7.06
C VAL A 86 -4.05 -10.92 6.74
N VAL A 87 -4.73 -9.83 6.39
CA VAL A 87 -4.07 -8.61 5.91
C VAL A 87 -4.04 -7.55 7.00
N THR A 88 -2.86 -6.97 7.18
CA THR A 88 -2.60 -5.77 7.97
C THR A 88 -2.04 -4.70 7.03
N ALA A 89 -2.39 -3.46 7.22
CA ALA A 89 -1.88 -2.36 6.41
C ALA A 89 -1.45 -1.18 7.26
N TYR A 90 -0.51 -0.41 6.76
CA TYR A 90 -0.02 0.82 7.36
C TYR A 90 -0.04 1.96 6.35
N ASP A 91 -0.41 3.14 6.80
CA ASP A 91 -0.25 4.40 6.07
C ASP A 91 0.05 5.54 7.06
N VAL A 92 0.84 6.51 6.63
CA VAL A 92 1.15 7.69 7.47
C VAL A 92 -0.05 8.64 7.62
N ARG A 93 -1.08 8.48 6.80
CA ARG A 93 -2.30 9.28 6.83
C ARG A 93 -3.33 8.61 7.74
N PRO A 94 -3.71 9.22 8.87
CA PRO A 94 -4.74 8.66 9.76
C PRO A 94 -6.09 8.41 9.06
N ALA A 95 -6.44 9.23 8.07
CA ALA A 95 -7.66 9.09 7.29
C ALA A 95 -7.76 7.75 6.52
N SER A 96 -6.64 7.09 6.23
CA SER A 96 -6.61 5.80 5.54
C SER A 96 -7.05 4.63 6.41
N GLN A 97 -7.11 4.78 7.73
CA GLN A 97 -7.52 3.71 8.64
C GLN A 97 -8.91 3.20 8.32
N GLY A 98 -9.91 4.09 8.18
CA GLY A 98 -11.27 3.69 7.86
C GLY A 98 -11.39 2.98 6.51
N GLU A 99 -10.58 3.39 5.52
CA GLU A 99 -10.53 2.75 4.20
C GLU A 99 -9.98 1.30 4.30
N VAL A 100 -8.90 1.10 5.06
CA VAL A 100 -8.29 -0.21 5.33
C VAL A 100 -9.26 -1.13 6.05
N GLU A 101 -9.89 -0.64 7.13
CA GLU A 101 -10.83 -1.41 7.94
C GLU A 101 -12.10 -1.78 7.16
N SER A 102 -12.57 -0.91 6.26
CA SER A 102 -13.72 -1.19 5.38
C SER A 102 -13.50 -2.38 4.45
N LEU A 103 -12.23 -2.68 4.12
CA LEU A 103 -11.85 -3.87 3.36
C LEU A 103 -11.66 -5.13 4.23
N GLY A 104 -11.90 -5.04 5.53
CA GLY A 104 -11.74 -6.13 6.50
C GLY A 104 -10.27 -6.43 6.83
N ALA A 105 -9.36 -5.50 6.60
CA ALA A 105 -7.97 -5.57 7.01
C ALA A 105 -7.76 -4.87 8.36
N LYS A 106 -6.66 -5.16 9.04
CA LYS A 106 -6.26 -4.47 10.27
C LYS A 106 -5.40 -3.27 9.91
N PHE A 107 -5.58 -2.17 10.61
CA PHE A 107 -4.65 -1.05 10.53
C PHE A 107 -3.52 -1.25 11.55
N LEU A 108 -2.27 -1.12 11.09
CA LEU A 108 -1.09 -1.25 11.95
C LEU A 108 -0.81 0.07 12.63
N ASP A 109 -0.86 0.07 13.95
CA ASP A 109 -0.39 1.18 14.76
C ASP A 109 1.11 0.96 15.07
N LEU A 110 1.94 1.90 14.65
CA LEU A 110 3.37 1.93 14.95
C LEU A 110 3.69 2.66 16.26
N GLY A 111 2.69 3.22 16.96
CA GLY A 111 2.89 4.05 18.15
C GLY A 111 3.57 5.40 17.85
N LEU A 112 3.56 5.84 16.59
CA LEU A 112 4.18 7.08 16.15
C LEU A 112 3.10 8.13 15.85
N ASP A 113 3.24 9.31 16.40
CA ASP A 113 2.30 10.41 16.14
C ASP A 113 2.69 11.18 14.87
N PHE A 114 2.11 10.78 13.76
CA PHE A 114 2.16 11.53 12.50
C PHE A 114 0.86 12.30 12.24
N SER A 115 0.26 12.89 13.27
CA SER A 115 -1.01 13.64 13.20
C SER A 115 -1.05 14.70 12.09
N LYS A 116 0.11 15.16 11.61
CA LYS A 116 0.30 16.06 10.49
C LYS A 116 0.67 15.32 9.18
N GLY A 117 0.41 14.02 9.08
CA GLY A 117 0.82 13.18 7.94
C GLY A 117 0.09 13.43 6.62
N GLN A 118 -0.94 14.28 6.60
CA GLN A 118 -1.69 14.62 5.40
C GLN A 118 -1.11 15.87 4.73
N GLY A 119 -0.70 15.73 3.47
CA GLY A 119 -0.26 16.82 2.60
C GLY A 119 -1.36 17.31 1.66
N GLU A 120 -1.01 18.22 0.77
CA GLU A 120 -1.93 18.72 -0.25
C GLU A 120 -2.36 17.63 -1.24
N GLY A 121 -3.59 17.74 -1.75
CA GLY A 121 -4.12 16.85 -2.78
C GLY A 121 -4.48 15.43 -2.29
N GLY A 122 -4.47 15.16 -0.97
CA GLY A 122 -4.76 13.82 -0.42
C GLY A 122 -3.55 12.87 -0.42
N TYR A 123 -2.37 13.36 -0.75
CA TYR A 123 -1.11 12.62 -0.60
C TYR A 123 -0.54 12.77 0.82
N ALA A 124 0.32 11.83 1.20
CA ALA A 124 1.08 11.96 2.42
C ALA A 124 2.05 13.16 2.32
N ARG A 125 2.24 13.91 3.43
CA ARG A 125 3.30 14.90 3.49
C ARG A 125 4.67 14.22 3.50
N ALA A 126 5.69 14.94 3.10
CA ALA A 126 7.07 14.47 3.30
C ALA A 126 7.38 14.46 4.81
N LEU A 127 7.83 13.33 5.32
CA LEU A 127 8.35 13.19 6.67
C LEU A 127 9.75 13.80 6.77
N SER A 128 10.15 14.28 7.93
CA SER A 128 11.54 14.65 8.21
C SER A 128 12.43 13.40 8.18
N ALA A 129 13.75 13.58 8.09
CA ALA A 129 14.70 12.47 8.11
C ALA A 129 14.60 11.65 9.42
N GLU A 130 14.36 12.32 10.54
CA GLU A 130 14.17 11.69 11.84
C GLU A 130 12.87 10.89 11.91
N GLU A 131 11.75 11.46 11.43
CA GLU A 131 10.47 10.77 11.35
C GLU A 131 10.55 9.54 10.42
N GLN A 132 11.27 9.65 9.29
CA GLN A 132 11.51 8.52 8.38
C GLN A 132 12.31 7.40 9.05
N ALA A 133 13.37 7.75 9.78
CA ALA A 133 14.19 6.77 10.50
C ALA A 133 13.38 6.04 11.59
N GLN A 134 12.58 6.77 12.35
CA GLN A 134 11.69 6.19 13.36
C GLN A 134 10.65 5.26 12.72
N GLN A 135 10.04 5.69 11.61
CA GLN A 135 9.09 4.89 10.86
C GLN A 135 9.74 3.59 10.34
N GLN A 136 10.91 3.69 9.72
CA GLN A 136 11.63 2.53 9.20
C GLN A 136 11.94 1.52 10.31
N ALA A 137 12.50 1.98 11.44
CA ALA A 137 12.82 1.11 12.57
C ALA A 137 11.57 0.39 13.10
N ALA A 138 10.45 1.11 13.26
CA ALA A 138 9.20 0.53 13.73
C ALA A 138 8.59 -0.46 12.71
N VAL A 139 8.70 -0.17 11.41
CA VAL A 139 8.26 -1.09 10.34
C VAL A 139 9.13 -2.35 10.31
N ASP A 140 10.46 -2.20 10.36
CA ASP A 140 11.40 -3.33 10.34
C ASP A 140 11.14 -4.28 11.53
N GLU A 141 10.91 -3.73 12.73
CA GLU A 141 10.56 -4.52 13.91
C GLU A 141 9.29 -5.35 13.71
N LYS A 142 8.26 -4.77 13.08
CA LYS A 142 6.98 -5.44 12.86
C LYS A 142 7.01 -6.39 11.66
N ALA A 143 7.88 -6.14 10.68
CA ALA A 143 7.97 -6.88 9.42
C ALA A 143 8.20 -8.38 9.61
N ALA A 144 9.03 -8.78 10.58
CA ALA A 144 9.33 -10.17 10.91
C ALA A 144 8.08 -11.03 11.28
N GLY A 145 6.95 -10.38 11.59
CA GLY A 145 5.69 -11.06 11.91
C GLY A 145 4.84 -11.45 10.69
N PHE A 146 5.28 -11.12 9.46
CA PHE A 146 4.51 -11.29 8.23
C PHE A 146 5.19 -12.25 7.25
N ASP A 147 4.39 -12.95 6.48
CA ASP A 147 4.84 -13.88 5.44
C ASP A 147 4.99 -13.19 4.07
N ILE A 148 4.23 -12.13 3.85
CA ILE A 148 4.18 -11.36 2.59
C ILE A 148 4.21 -9.87 2.94
N ILE A 149 5.06 -9.10 2.25
CA ILE A 149 5.11 -7.65 2.40
C ILE A 149 5.00 -7.00 1.02
N ILE A 150 4.05 -6.08 0.87
CA ILE A 150 3.86 -5.28 -0.35
C ILE A 150 4.01 -3.80 -0.01
N THR A 151 4.90 -3.10 -0.70
CA THR A 151 5.11 -1.67 -0.54
C THR A 151 4.50 -0.90 -1.71
N THR A 152 3.65 0.08 -1.44
CA THR A 152 2.97 0.89 -2.46
C THR A 152 3.10 2.39 -2.22
N ALA A 153 3.98 2.83 -1.31
CA ALA A 153 4.17 4.23 -1.00
C ALA A 153 4.87 4.95 -2.16
N LYS A 154 4.07 5.59 -3.00
CA LYS A 154 4.55 6.38 -4.13
C LYS A 154 4.01 7.81 -4.02
N VAL A 155 4.89 8.79 -4.23
CA VAL A 155 4.52 10.20 -4.36
C VAL A 155 4.87 10.66 -5.77
N PRO A 156 3.90 11.12 -6.58
CA PRO A 156 4.18 11.61 -7.93
C PRO A 156 5.26 12.69 -7.94
N GLY A 157 6.20 12.60 -8.89
CA GLY A 157 7.27 13.59 -9.07
C GLY A 157 8.38 13.58 -8.01
N ARG A 158 8.38 12.62 -7.08
CA ARG A 158 9.42 12.48 -6.05
C ARG A 158 9.93 11.05 -5.97
N LYS A 159 11.16 10.88 -5.45
CA LYS A 159 11.68 9.56 -5.11
C LYS A 159 10.81 8.97 -3.99
N PRO A 160 10.31 7.72 -4.12
CA PRO A 160 9.53 7.08 -3.08
C PRO A 160 10.39 6.85 -1.83
N PRO A 161 9.79 6.91 -0.63
CA PRO A 161 10.50 6.58 0.60
C PRO A 161 10.86 5.09 0.63
N VAL A 162 12.01 4.77 1.22
CA VAL A 162 12.36 3.39 1.57
C VAL A 162 11.63 3.07 2.88
N LEU A 163 10.62 2.21 2.84
CA LEU A 163 9.80 1.86 4.00
C LEU A 163 10.30 0.63 4.75
N LEU A 164 10.96 -0.29 4.06
CA LEU A 164 11.53 -1.51 4.62
C LEU A 164 13.02 -1.52 4.29
N THR A 165 13.86 -1.78 5.28
CA THR A 165 15.31 -1.87 5.10
C THR A 165 15.76 -3.33 4.98
N ALA A 166 17.04 -3.54 4.65
CA ALA A 166 17.61 -4.89 4.64
C ALA A 166 17.61 -5.56 6.03
N ALA A 167 17.46 -4.79 7.10
CA ALA A 167 17.34 -5.34 8.46
C ALA A 167 15.93 -5.87 8.76
N GLY A 168 14.90 -5.43 8.02
CA GLY A 168 13.52 -5.87 8.16
C GLY A 168 13.15 -7.05 7.24
N VAL A 169 14.06 -7.50 6.39
CA VAL A 169 13.92 -8.65 5.49
C VAL A 169 14.70 -9.83 6.01
#